data_8f16466947323f15fe9071d28276ec25
#
_entry.id   8f16466947323f15fe9071d28276ec25
#
_cell.length_a   1.000
_cell.length_b   1.000
_cell.length_c   1.000
_cell.angle_alpha   90.00
_cell.angle_beta   90.00
_cell.angle_gamma   90.00
#
_symmetry.space_group_name_H-M   'P 1'
#
loop_
_entity.id
_entity.type
_entity.pdbx_description
1 polymer ?
#
loop_
_entity_poly.entity_id
_entity_poly.type
_entity_poly.pdbx_seq_one_letter_code
_entity_poly.pdbx_strand_id
1 'polypeptide(L)'
;MAIRERKVKNKRNSQGILTGRSGIVYDVNVKVYENGRQKSIAKRGFATRREAELYEAQIKLELQTGSTAMVGYGPESKQKLKEYLPKWYKSYHHNLAKSTRYSYWSGINIHLIPMLGEVSLNKLTPQMIDDMIAQLREKGLAENSVRYCHRILSSALSSAVKYGYIPNNPAKNIMTRFSKNAGRKYDKYTVEQVQQLLAFVHGNALETVVLLAVLFGLRLSEALGLRWRDVDLTHRQITLRGQIPCDLPKDAKIVPHLEPLKDRDEGETRSFPITEEALPIFLRLRQEQADQRRLCKLGGIKYYDNDLVVCKPDGSPYLQKRISVKFNGFMRSTGMPKIRFHDLRGTAGTNMYNLTGDFYAVSQILGHSVDDFSQQMGVNLKINTVTTRYVQVQEQRKLSVLTAYHQAVFATPKNAAVGDNSL
;
A
#
# COMPACT_ATOMS: atom_id res chain seq x y z
N MET A 1 -45.65 17.96 18.91
CA MET A 1 -45.09 18.49 20.17
C MET A 1 -43.75 17.78 20.40
N ALA A 2 -42.71 18.52 20.67
CA ALA A 2 -41.40 17.96 20.92
C ALA A 2 -41.19 17.49 22.37
N ILE A 3 -42.00 18.01 23.29
CA ILE A 3 -41.94 17.68 24.73
C ILE A 3 -43.14 16.83 25.12
N ARG A 4 -42.87 15.70 25.79
CA ARG A 4 -43.86 14.74 26.30
C ARG A 4 -43.73 14.56 27.81
N GLU A 5 -44.83 14.65 28.52
CA GLU A 5 -44.91 14.34 29.95
C GLU A 5 -45.00 12.83 30.16
N ARG A 6 -44.25 12.34 31.13
CA ARG A 6 -44.25 10.92 31.52
C ARG A 6 -44.28 10.77 33.05
N LYS A 7 -45.25 10.04 33.54
CA LYS A 7 -45.34 9.71 34.97
C LYS A 7 -44.29 8.63 35.33
N VAL A 8 -43.55 8.81 36.39
CA VAL A 8 -42.55 7.87 36.90
C VAL A 8 -42.84 7.56 38.36
N LYS A 9 -42.64 6.30 38.76
CA LYS A 9 -42.87 5.86 40.14
C LYS A 9 -41.82 6.39 41.14
N ASN A 10 -40.66 6.76 40.63
CA ASN A 10 -39.54 7.25 41.48
C ASN A 10 -38.87 8.40 40.72
N LYS A 11 -39.12 9.63 41.14
CA LYS A 11 -38.58 10.84 40.46
C LYS A 11 -37.17 11.14 41.04
N ARG A 12 -36.24 11.59 40.14
CA ARG A 12 -34.93 12.13 40.55
C ARG A 12 -35.07 13.64 40.82
N ASN A 13 -34.33 14.15 41.79
CA ASN A 13 -34.19 15.59 41.98
C ASN A 13 -33.23 16.23 40.97
N SER A 14 -33.04 17.55 41.03
CA SER A 14 -32.11 18.30 40.17
C SER A 14 -30.64 17.84 40.27
N GLN A 15 -30.27 17.13 41.30
CA GLN A 15 -28.93 16.55 41.54
C GLN A 15 -28.86 15.10 41.05
N GLY A 16 -29.90 14.56 40.44
CA GLY A 16 -29.94 13.18 39.93
C GLY A 16 -30.24 12.10 40.95
N ILE A 17 -30.51 12.44 42.22
CA ILE A 17 -30.78 11.53 43.32
C ILE A 17 -32.28 11.09 43.29
N LEU A 18 -32.53 9.79 43.47
CA LEU A 18 -33.90 9.24 43.56
C LEU A 18 -34.58 9.71 44.84
N THR A 19 -35.76 10.34 44.69
CA THR A 19 -36.52 10.96 45.84
C THR A 19 -37.49 10.01 46.50
N GLY A 20 -37.69 8.78 45.98
CA GLY A 20 -38.67 7.85 46.49
C GLY A 20 -40.14 8.24 46.17
N ARG A 21 -40.40 9.39 45.55
CA ARG A 21 -41.75 9.92 45.25
C ARG A 21 -42.09 9.74 43.77
N SER A 22 -43.36 9.42 43.49
CA SER A 22 -43.89 9.47 42.15
C SER A 22 -44.02 10.91 41.65
N GLY A 23 -43.80 11.13 40.37
CA GLY A 23 -43.87 12.48 39.82
C GLY A 23 -43.86 12.46 38.29
N ILE A 24 -43.90 13.66 37.70
CA ILE A 24 -43.87 13.86 36.26
C ILE A 24 -42.42 14.20 35.87
N VAL A 25 -41.94 13.59 34.78
CA VAL A 25 -40.72 13.93 34.07
C VAL A 25 -41.07 14.29 32.64
N TYR A 26 -40.19 15.07 32.01
CA TYR A 26 -40.37 15.55 30.65
C TYR A 26 -39.36 14.89 29.72
N ASP A 27 -39.87 14.36 28.63
CA ASP A 27 -39.02 13.75 27.56
C ASP A 27 -39.10 14.68 26.35
N VAL A 28 -37.96 15.03 25.79
CA VAL A 28 -37.82 15.83 24.55
C VAL A 28 -37.54 14.93 23.37
N ASN A 29 -38.26 15.13 22.27
CA ASN A 29 -37.99 14.41 21.01
C ASN A 29 -38.20 15.41 19.84
N VAL A 30 -37.09 15.84 19.25
CA VAL A 30 -37.05 16.75 18.09
C VAL A 30 -36.81 15.92 16.83
N LYS A 31 -37.77 16.01 15.89
CA LYS A 31 -37.63 15.40 14.58
C LYS A 31 -36.76 16.28 13.69
N VAL A 32 -35.73 15.71 13.08
CA VAL A 32 -34.85 16.39 12.14
C VAL A 32 -34.83 15.62 10.81
N TYR A 33 -34.68 16.35 9.72
CA TYR A 33 -34.52 15.75 8.39
C TYR A 33 -33.08 15.93 7.95
N GLU A 34 -32.38 14.82 7.69
CA GLU A 34 -31.02 14.81 7.21
C GLU A 34 -30.93 13.90 5.98
N ASN A 35 -30.48 14.45 4.84
CA ASN A 35 -30.40 13.74 3.56
C ASN A 35 -31.70 13.04 3.12
N GLY A 36 -32.86 13.70 3.32
CA GLY A 36 -34.16 13.16 2.95
C GLY A 36 -34.70 12.07 3.90
N ARG A 37 -33.98 11.75 4.97
CA ARG A 37 -34.44 10.78 5.99
C ARG A 37 -34.76 11.47 7.30
N GLN A 38 -35.89 11.06 7.88
CA GLN A 38 -36.32 11.57 9.18
C GLN A 38 -35.49 10.87 10.29
N LYS A 39 -34.79 11.66 11.10
CA LYS A 39 -34.14 11.23 12.35
C LYS A 39 -34.82 11.92 13.52
N SER A 40 -34.70 11.36 14.72
CA SER A 40 -35.17 12.01 15.93
C SER A 40 -34.04 12.12 16.96
N ILE A 41 -33.89 13.32 17.52
CA ILE A 41 -33.04 13.62 18.66
C ILE A 41 -33.91 13.55 19.91
N ALA A 42 -33.69 12.53 20.75
CA ALA A 42 -34.48 12.29 21.93
C ALA A 42 -33.62 12.32 23.20
N LYS A 43 -34.05 13.10 24.20
CA LYS A 43 -33.51 13.07 25.55
C LYS A 43 -34.62 12.96 26.56
N ARG A 44 -34.51 12.08 27.52
CA ARG A 44 -35.56 11.69 28.44
C ARG A 44 -35.23 12.08 29.88
N GLY A 45 -36.24 12.35 30.68
CA GLY A 45 -36.13 12.41 32.14
C GLY A 45 -35.73 13.76 32.68
N PHE A 46 -36.06 14.88 32.03
CA PHE A 46 -35.90 16.21 32.61
C PHE A 46 -36.81 16.37 33.84
N ALA A 47 -36.27 16.96 34.91
CA ALA A 47 -36.97 17.10 36.16
C ALA A 47 -38.06 18.17 36.09
N THR A 48 -37.89 19.18 35.26
CA THR A 48 -38.83 20.28 35.06
C THR A 48 -39.14 20.50 33.58
N ARG A 49 -40.32 21.06 33.31
CA ARG A 49 -40.74 21.45 31.95
C ARG A 49 -39.83 22.51 31.37
N ARG A 50 -39.37 23.46 32.19
CA ARG A 50 -38.46 24.53 31.79
C ARG A 50 -37.11 24.02 31.30
N GLU A 51 -36.54 22.99 31.96
CA GLU A 51 -35.30 22.35 31.49
C GLU A 51 -35.50 21.67 30.13
N ALA A 52 -36.66 21.03 29.93
CA ALA A 52 -37.00 20.40 28.67
C ALA A 52 -37.16 21.42 27.52
N GLU A 53 -37.82 22.57 27.81
CA GLU A 53 -38.03 23.68 26.87
C GLU A 53 -36.68 24.34 26.49
N LEU A 54 -35.81 24.58 27.46
CA LEU A 54 -34.45 25.10 27.21
C LEU A 54 -33.64 24.16 26.29
N TYR A 55 -33.70 22.86 26.56
CA TYR A 55 -33.05 21.87 25.74
C TYR A 55 -33.62 21.80 24.32
N GLU A 56 -34.96 21.88 24.18
CA GLU A 56 -35.62 21.95 22.86
C GLU A 56 -35.22 23.20 22.08
N ALA A 57 -35.21 24.37 22.75
CA ALA A 57 -34.81 25.63 22.14
C ALA A 57 -33.36 25.63 21.70
N GLN A 58 -32.47 25.03 22.50
CA GLN A 58 -31.07 24.87 22.18
C GLN A 58 -30.88 24.01 20.92
N ILE A 59 -31.54 22.84 20.83
CA ILE A 59 -31.49 21.98 19.63
C ILE A 59 -32.02 22.72 18.39
N LYS A 60 -33.12 23.47 18.52
CA LYS A 60 -33.69 24.23 17.41
C LYS A 60 -32.75 25.32 16.92
N LEU A 61 -32.09 26.03 17.83
CA LEU A 61 -31.07 27.03 17.49
C LEU A 61 -29.89 26.43 16.76
N GLU A 62 -29.38 25.28 17.23
CA GLU A 62 -28.30 24.52 16.61
C GLU A 62 -28.65 24.04 15.19
N LEU A 63 -29.92 23.64 14.98
CA LEU A 63 -30.45 23.25 13.66
C LEU A 63 -30.58 24.46 12.70
N GLN A 64 -30.93 25.63 13.20
CA GLN A 64 -31.07 26.86 12.41
C GLN A 64 -29.72 27.49 12.04
N THR A 65 -28.72 27.37 12.92
CA THR A 65 -27.40 27.95 12.69
C THR A 65 -26.48 27.04 11.86
N GLY A 66 -26.96 25.88 11.39
CA GLY A 66 -26.15 24.89 10.67
C GLY A 66 -25.08 24.22 11.53
N SER A 67 -25.08 24.54 12.82
CA SER A 67 -24.15 23.98 13.81
C SER A 67 -24.72 22.67 14.36
N THR A 68 -24.97 21.69 13.48
CA THR A 68 -25.49 20.39 13.89
C THR A 68 -24.51 19.70 14.81
N ALA A 69 -24.86 19.61 16.07
CA ALA A 69 -24.37 18.64 17.04
C ALA A 69 -22.96 18.83 17.60
N MET A 70 -22.78 19.92 18.35
CA MET A 70 -21.60 20.05 19.22
C MET A 70 -21.92 20.06 20.71
N VAL A 71 -23.14 19.64 21.08
CA VAL A 71 -23.54 19.50 22.49
C VAL A 71 -22.97 18.20 23.03
N GLY A 72 -21.88 18.31 23.80
CA GLY A 72 -21.32 17.18 24.58
C GLY A 72 -19.94 16.67 24.15
N TYR A 73 -19.31 17.25 23.13
CA TYR A 73 -17.93 16.90 22.80
C TYR A 73 -16.95 17.72 23.64
N GLY A 74 -15.96 17.02 24.26
CA GLY A 74 -14.97 17.62 25.15
C GLY A 74 -14.09 18.69 24.50
N PRO A 75 -13.16 19.29 25.26
CA PRO A 75 -12.22 20.31 24.75
C PRO A 75 -11.41 19.84 23.55
N GLU A 76 -11.24 18.53 23.39
CA GLU A 76 -10.55 17.89 22.26
C GLU A 76 -11.18 18.20 20.92
N SER A 77 -12.51 18.43 20.88
CA SER A 77 -13.22 18.79 19.65
C SER A 77 -12.79 20.16 19.08
N LYS A 78 -12.33 21.06 19.94
CA LYS A 78 -11.85 22.41 19.57
C LYS A 78 -10.38 22.39 19.16
N GLN A 79 -9.68 21.26 19.26
CA GLN A 79 -8.27 21.14 18.89
C GLN A 79 -8.08 21.40 17.40
N LYS A 80 -7.06 22.17 17.03
CA LYS A 80 -6.68 22.41 15.64
C LYS A 80 -6.10 21.19 15.00
N LEU A 81 -6.31 21.00 13.70
CA LEU A 81 -5.77 19.83 12.95
C LEU A 81 -4.24 19.76 13.01
N LYS A 82 -3.53 20.89 13.05
CA LYS A 82 -2.06 20.92 13.21
C LYS A 82 -1.57 20.31 14.53
N GLU A 83 -2.41 20.28 15.54
CA GLU A 83 -2.09 19.68 16.85
C GLU A 83 -2.61 18.23 16.91
N TYR A 84 -3.80 17.99 16.35
CA TYR A 84 -4.43 16.68 16.36
C TYR A 84 -3.70 15.66 15.47
N LEU A 85 -3.39 16.00 14.22
CA LEU A 85 -2.80 15.06 13.26
C LEU A 85 -1.45 14.48 13.71
N PRO A 86 -0.50 15.27 14.26
CA PRO A 86 0.74 14.71 14.80
C PRO A 86 0.52 13.81 16.02
N LYS A 87 -0.42 14.16 16.93
CA LYS A 87 -0.77 13.31 18.10
C LYS A 87 -1.40 12.00 17.64
N TRP A 88 -2.37 12.08 16.75
CA TRP A 88 -2.98 10.90 16.14
C TRP A 88 -1.93 10.01 15.45
N TYR A 89 -1.04 10.60 14.67
CA TYR A 89 0.02 9.85 13.99
C TYR A 89 0.93 9.11 14.98
N LYS A 90 1.35 9.76 16.08
CA LYS A 90 2.15 9.11 17.13
C LYS A 90 1.47 7.89 17.76
N SER A 91 0.16 7.91 17.93
CA SER A 91 -0.60 6.78 18.44
C SER A 91 -0.88 5.70 17.39
N TYR A 92 -1.05 6.11 16.15
CA TYR A 92 -1.49 5.24 15.05
C TYR A 92 -0.34 4.59 14.27
N HIS A 93 0.84 5.23 14.24
CA HIS A 93 1.95 4.81 13.38
C HIS A 93 2.50 3.41 13.71
N HIS A 94 2.32 2.91 14.92
CA HIS A 94 2.72 1.56 15.32
C HIS A 94 2.02 0.48 14.49
N ASN A 95 0.80 0.76 14.03
CA ASN A 95 0.01 -0.14 13.19
C ASN A 95 0.41 -0.09 11.71
N LEU A 96 1.40 0.74 11.35
CA LEU A 96 1.82 0.95 9.98
C LEU A 96 3.20 0.32 9.73
N ALA A 97 3.40 -0.27 8.56
CA ALA A 97 4.72 -0.66 8.08
C ALA A 97 5.65 0.57 8.03
N LYS A 98 6.96 0.39 8.25
CA LYS A 98 7.96 1.47 8.32
C LYS A 98 7.91 2.41 7.11
N SER A 99 7.85 1.87 5.88
CA SER A 99 7.74 2.65 4.64
C SER A 99 6.46 3.50 4.58
N THR A 100 5.35 2.97 5.10
CA THR A 100 4.07 3.68 5.15
C THR A 100 4.11 4.82 6.16
N ARG A 101 4.83 4.67 7.28
CA ARG A 101 5.00 5.71 8.29
C ARG A 101 5.55 7.00 7.70
N TYR A 102 6.64 6.89 6.94
CA TYR A 102 7.24 8.06 6.28
C TYR A 102 6.26 8.76 5.35
N SER A 103 5.54 8.00 4.54
CA SER A 103 4.55 8.55 3.59
C SER A 103 3.39 9.23 4.31
N TYR A 104 2.91 8.67 5.44
CA TYR A 104 1.87 9.30 6.27
C TYR A 104 2.37 10.61 6.87
N TRP A 105 3.56 10.59 7.47
CA TRP A 105 4.17 11.78 8.06
C TRP A 105 4.39 12.89 7.04
N SER A 106 4.90 12.54 5.86
CA SER A 106 5.08 13.46 4.74
C SER A 106 3.74 14.05 4.28
N GLY A 107 2.72 13.22 4.08
CA GLY A 107 1.37 13.67 3.69
C GLY A 107 0.76 14.65 4.70
N ILE A 108 0.93 14.37 5.99
CA ILE A 108 0.45 15.25 7.07
C ILE A 108 1.16 16.61 7.03
N ASN A 109 2.50 16.62 7.01
CA ASN A 109 3.26 17.87 7.19
C ASN A 109 3.37 18.70 5.92
N ILE A 110 3.45 18.07 4.74
CA ILE A 110 3.65 18.79 3.48
C ILE A 110 2.31 19.24 2.87
N HIS A 111 1.23 18.47 3.10
CA HIS A 111 -0.03 18.72 2.43
C HIS A 111 -1.18 19.09 3.39
N LEU A 112 -1.44 18.28 4.42
CA LEU A 112 -2.63 18.47 5.26
C LEU A 112 -2.51 19.66 6.22
N ILE A 113 -1.40 19.78 6.95
CA ILE A 113 -1.20 20.86 7.92
C ILE A 113 -1.14 22.24 7.26
N PRO A 114 -0.42 22.46 6.12
CA PRO A 114 -0.40 23.76 5.48
C PRO A 114 -1.77 24.23 4.97
N MET A 115 -2.68 23.31 4.67
CA MET A 115 -3.98 23.66 4.08
C MET A 115 -5.11 23.71 5.10
N LEU A 116 -5.13 22.78 6.06
CA LEU A 116 -6.23 22.60 7.01
C LEU A 116 -5.79 22.73 8.46
N GLY A 117 -4.50 22.94 8.74
CA GLY A 117 -3.93 22.87 10.09
C GLY A 117 -4.55 23.84 11.09
N GLU A 118 -4.98 25.03 10.66
CA GLU A 118 -5.61 26.04 11.52
C GLU A 118 -7.08 25.77 11.79
N VAL A 119 -7.70 24.84 11.07
CA VAL A 119 -9.11 24.46 11.26
C VAL A 119 -9.24 23.55 12.48
N SER A 120 -10.20 23.85 13.35
CA SER A 120 -10.51 22.96 14.49
C SER A 120 -11.32 21.74 14.03
N LEU A 121 -11.14 20.60 14.70
CA LEU A 121 -11.85 19.35 14.38
C LEU A 121 -13.36 19.54 14.20
N ASN A 122 -13.96 20.30 15.11
CA ASN A 122 -15.40 20.56 15.11
C ASN A 122 -15.89 21.55 14.05
N LYS A 123 -14.98 22.28 13.41
CA LYS A 123 -15.31 23.24 12.35
C LYS A 123 -14.98 22.72 10.96
N LEU A 124 -14.40 21.54 10.87
CA LEU A 124 -14.03 20.94 9.59
C LEU A 124 -15.29 20.48 8.85
N THR A 125 -15.51 21.01 7.65
CA THR A 125 -16.66 20.68 6.79
C THR A 125 -16.24 19.83 5.59
N PRO A 126 -17.15 19.07 4.97
CA PRO A 126 -16.90 18.39 3.70
C PRO A 126 -16.42 19.35 2.60
N GLN A 127 -16.98 20.56 2.53
CA GLN A 127 -16.60 21.57 1.55
C GLN A 127 -15.12 21.96 1.67
N MET A 128 -14.61 22.20 2.89
CA MET A 128 -13.18 22.51 3.10
C MET A 128 -12.26 21.37 2.62
N ILE A 129 -12.73 20.13 2.70
CA ILE A 129 -11.96 18.97 2.22
C ILE A 129 -12.02 18.89 0.69
N ASP A 130 -13.15 19.18 0.07
CA ASP A 130 -13.27 19.29 -1.39
C ASP A 130 -12.37 20.41 -1.93
N ASP A 131 -12.36 21.59 -1.27
CA ASP A 131 -11.47 22.71 -1.63
C ASP A 131 -9.99 22.35 -1.51
N MET A 132 -9.61 21.61 -0.44
CA MET A 132 -8.24 21.08 -0.30
C MET A 132 -7.90 20.15 -1.46
N ILE A 133 -8.80 19.25 -1.84
CA ILE A 133 -8.58 18.32 -2.96
C ILE A 133 -8.39 19.10 -4.26
N ALA A 134 -9.20 20.10 -4.53
CA ALA A 134 -9.09 20.97 -5.71
C ALA A 134 -7.72 21.67 -5.74
N GLN A 135 -7.31 22.31 -4.65
CA GLN A 135 -6.00 22.96 -4.55
C GLN A 135 -4.82 22.02 -4.72
N LEU A 136 -4.91 20.77 -4.21
CA LEU A 136 -3.85 19.78 -4.42
C LEU A 136 -3.72 19.39 -5.90
N ARG A 137 -4.84 19.33 -6.63
CA ARG A 137 -4.86 19.10 -8.08
C ARG A 137 -4.27 20.29 -8.85
N GLU A 138 -4.64 21.52 -8.51
CA GLU A 138 -4.09 22.75 -9.08
C GLU A 138 -2.57 22.87 -8.89
N LYS A 139 -2.05 22.41 -7.74
CA LYS A 139 -0.61 22.30 -7.48
C LYS A 139 0.08 21.20 -8.32
N GLY A 140 -0.64 20.49 -9.19
CA GLY A 140 -0.11 19.47 -10.08
C GLY A 140 0.17 18.12 -9.42
N LEU A 141 -0.39 17.83 -8.24
CA LEU A 141 -0.24 16.51 -7.62
C LEU A 141 -0.96 15.44 -8.44
N ALA A 142 -0.31 14.29 -8.61
CA ALA A 142 -0.94 13.15 -9.25
C ALA A 142 -2.18 12.69 -8.43
N GLU A 143 -3.25 12.29 -9.12
CA GLU A 143 -4.53 11.92 -8.51
C GLU A 143 -4.41 10.86 -7.39
N ASN A 144 -3.47 9.92 -7.54
CA ASN A 144 -3.17 8.94 -6.50
C ASN A 144 -2.58 9.57 -5.24
N SER A 145 -1.77 10.64 -5.37
CA SER A 145 -1.24 11.37 -4.23
C SER A 145 -2.32 12.19 -3.53
N VAL A 146 -3.22 12.82 -4.30
CA VAL A 146 -4.39 13.52 -3.76
C VAL A 146 -5.29 12.57 -2.99
N ARG A 147 -5.63 11.42 -3.59
CA ARG A 147 -6.40 10.34 -2.92
C ARG A 147 -5.70 9.85 -1.65
N TYR A 148 -4.38 9.75 -1.68
CA TYR A 148 -3.61 9.33 -0.51
C TYR A 148 -3.71 10.34 0.63
N CYS A 149 -3.60 11.64 0.37
CA CYS A 149 -3.82 12.70 1.37
C CYS A 149 -5.23 12.63 1.97
N HIS A 150 -6.26 12.50 1.13
CA HIS A 150 -7.63 12.32 1.59
C HIS A 150 -7.78 11.07 2.48
N ARG A 151 -7.17 9.93 2.11
CA ARG A 151 -7.22 8.70 2.91
C ARG A 151 -6.58 8.85 4.28
N ILE A 152 -5.44 9.55 4.38
CA ILE A 152 -4.80 9.86 5.66
C ILE A 152 -5.73 10.69 6.54
N LEU A 153 -6.28 11.78 6.00
CA LEU A 153 -7.21 12.66 6.71
C LEU A 153 -8.45 11.88 7.17
N SER A 154 -9.07 11.12 6.28
CA SER A 154 -10.26 10.30 6.59
C SER A 154 -9.98 9.27 7.67
N SER A 155 -8.80 8.65 7.69
CA SER A 155 -8.39 7.71 8.73
C SER A 155 -8.24 8.41 10.09
N ALA A 156 -7.60 9.58 10.13
CA ALA A 156 -7.45 10.38 11.33
C ALA A 156 -8.81 10.83 11.89
N LEU A 157 -9.69 11.32 11.02
CA LEU A 157 -11.05 11.76 11.43
C LEU A 157 -11.93 10.58 11.87
N SER A 158 -11.74 9.39 11.28
CA SER A 158 -12.44 8.18 11.78
C SER A 158 -11.99 7.80 13.18
N SER A 159 -10.72 8.02 13.50
CA SER A 159 -10.22 7.84 14.88
C SER A 159 -10.80 8.89 15.82
N ALA A 160 -10.93 10.16 15.38
CA ALA A 160 -11.58 11.22 16.16
C ALA A 160 -13.06 10.89 16.47
N VAL A 161 -13.78 10.28 15.54
CA VAL A 161 -15.15 9.77 15.78
C VAL A 161 -15.14 8.66 16.82
N LYS A 162 -14.22 7.68 16.71
CA LYS A 162 -14.11 6.57 17.68
C LYS A 162 -13.79 7.04 19.09
N TYR A 163 -13.01 8.11 19.23
CA TYR A 163 -12.68 8.71 20.52
C TYR A 163 -13.74 9.70 21.02
N GLY A 164 -14.82 9.92 20.26
CA GLY A 164 -15.88 10.84 20.65
C GLY A 164 -15.50 12.32 20.54
N TYR A 165 -14.47 12.68 19.77
CA TYR A 165 -14.08 14.09 19.58
C TYR A 165 -14.97 14.80 18.58
N ILE A 166 -15.51 14.10 17.58
CA ILE A 166 -16.47 14.60 16.59
C ILE A 166 -17.57 13.56 16.32
N PRO A 167 -18.79 13.99 15.95
CA PRO A 167 -19.94 13.09 15.77
C PRO A 167 -19.84 12.21 14.53
N ASN A 168 -19.28 12.75 13.46
CA ASN A 168 -19.16 12.07 12.17
C ASN A 168 -17.85 12.47 11.48
N ASN A 169 -17.47 11.70 10.48
CA ASN A 169 -16.28 11.98 9.69
C ASN A 169 -16.66 12.79 8.43
N PRO A 170 -16.34 14.09 8.36
CA PRO A 170 -16.68 14.91 7.19
C PRO A 170 -15.98 14.47 5.90
N ALA A 171 -14.82 13.79 5.99
CA ALA A 171 -14.13 13.28 4.80
C ALA A 171 -14.86 12.13 4.09
N LYS A 172 -15.88 11.53 4.69
CA LYS A 172 -16.72 10.52 4.04
C LYS A 172 -17.88 11.14 3.24
N ASN A 173 -18.19 12.41 3.46
CA ASN A 173 -19.34 13.09 2.87
C ASN A 173 -18.93 14.13 1.82
N ILE A 174 -17.76 13.99 1.22
CA ILE A 174 -17.26 14.84 0.14
C ILE A 174 -18.01 14.57 -1.16
N MET A 175 -18.10 15.59 -2.01
CA MET A 175 -18.69 15.47 -3.35
C MET A 175 -17.67 15.01 -4.40
N THR A 176 -16.41 15.25 -4.15
CA THR A 176 -15.33 14.90 -5.06
C THR A 176 -15.25 13.39 -5.32
N ARG A 177 -15.24 13.03 -6.61
CA ARG A 177 -14.99 11.67 -7.05
C ARG A 177 -13.54 11.52 -7.48
N PHE A 178 -12.91 10.47 -7.02
CA PHE A 178 -11.55 10.11 -7.45
C PHE A 178 -11.60 9.23 -8.70
N SER A 179 -10.79 9.55 -9.70
CA SER A 179 -10.69 8.72 -10.90
C SER A 179 -10.22 7.29 -10.58
N LYS A 180 -10.94 6.28 -11.04
CA LYS A 180 -10.57 4.86 -10.81
C LYS A 180 -9.24 4.48 -11.51
N ASN A 181 -8.86 5.19 -12.56
CA ASN A 181 -7.72 4.85 -13.44
C ASN A 181 -6.61 5.90 -13.43
N ALA A 182 -6.39 6.59 -12.32
CA ALA A 182 -5.45 7.73 -12.23
C ALA A 182 -3.96 7.35 -12.28
N GLY A 183 -3.59 6.07 -12.32
CA GLY A 183 -2.21 5.61 -12.47
C GLY A 183 -1.79 5.55 -13.94
N ARG A 184 -0.55 5.98 -14.25
CA ARG A 184 0.04 5.67 -15.56
C ARG A 184 0.14 4.15 -15.69
N LYS A 185 -0.61 3.55 -16.63
CA LYS A 185 -0.41 2.17 -17.05
C LYS A 185 0.77 2.15 -18.01
N TYR A 186 1.74 1.31 -17.72
CA TYR A 186 2.78 0.96 -18.67
C TYR A 186 2.40 -0.40 -19.27
N ASP A 187 2.59 -0.55 -20.56
CA ASP A 187 2.37 -1.82 -21.24
C ASP A 187 3.39 -2.84 -20.71
N LYS A 188 2.96 -4.09 -20.65
CA LYS A 188 3.85 -5.19 -20.29
C LYS A 188 4.66 -5.57 -21.52
N TYR A 189 5.93 -5.90 -21.33
CA TYR A 189 6.76 -6.38 -22.42
C TYR A 189 6.32 -7.76 -22.90
N THR A 190 6.36 -7.96 -24.20
CA THR A 190 6.26 -9.30 -24.80
C THR A 190 7.50 -10.12 -24.47
N VAL A 191 7.48 -11.43 -24.81
CA VAL A 191 8.66 -12.30 -24.64
C VAL A 191 9.83 -11.78 -25.47
N GLU A 192 9.60 -11.33 -26.71
CA GLU A 192 10.62 -10.77 -27.60
C GLU A 192 11.23 -9.49 -27.01
N GLN A 193 10.42 -8.63 -26.43
CA GLN A 193 10.91 -7.43 -25.74
C GLN A 193 11.70 -7.78 -24.46
N VAL A 194 11.35 -8.86 -23.78
CA VAL A 194 12.15 -9.38 -22.67
C VAL A 194 13.50 -9.86 -23.16
N GLN A 195 13.55 -10.62 -24.26
CA GLN A 195 14.79 -11.05 -24.92
C GLN A 195 15.69 -9.86 -25.27
N GLN A 196 15.11 -8.83 -25.90
CA GLN A 196 15.83 -7.58 -26.23
C GLN A 196 16.37 -6.89 -24.96
N LEU A 197 15.56 -6.78 -23.91
CA LEU A 197 16.00 -6.19 -22.64
C LEU A 197 17.18 -6.95 -22.04
N LEU A 198 17.14 -8.29 -22.05
CA LEU A 198 18.20 -9.14 -21.53
C LEU A 198 19.49 -8.99 -22.34
N ALA A 199 19.39 -8.87 -23.67
CA ALA A 199 20.53 -8.59 -24.52
C ALA A 199 21.16 -7.22 -24.22
N PHE A 200 20.35 -6.17 -24.03
CA PHE A 200 20.85 -4.84 -23.68
C PHE A 200 21.47 -4.75 -22.30
N VAL A 201 20.94 -5.51 -21.31
CA VAL A 201 21.43 -5.42 -19.93
C VAL A 201 22.63 -6.33 -19.67
N HIS A 202 22.97 -7.23 -20.59
CA HIS A 202 24.10 -8.15 -20.46
C HIS A 202 25.42 -7.41 -20.23
N GLY A 203 26.18 -7.84 -19.23
CA GLY A 203 27.41 -7.18 -18.78
C GLY A 203 27.21 -5.85 -18.03
N ASN A 204 25.97 -5.39 -17.84
CA ASN A 204 25.67 -4.18 -17.10
C ASN A 204 25.50 -4.45 -15.61
N ALA A 205 25.82 -3.48 -14.76
CA ALA A 205 25.61 -3.58 -13.30
C ALA A 205 24.15 -3.80 -12.87
N LEU A 206 23.19 -3.69 -13.80
CA LEU A 206 21.77 -3.98 -13.58
C LEU A 206 21.39 -5.41 -13.99
N GLU A 207 22.29 -6.16 -14.64
CA GLU A 207 21.97 -7.46 -15.25
C GLU A 207 21.32 -8.41 -14.22
N THR A 208 22.01 -8.69 -13.13
CA THR A 208 21.54 -9.65 -12.12
C THR A 208 20.15 -9.29 -11.57
N VAL A 209 19.95 -8.04 -11.22
CA VAL A 209 18.66 -7.60 -10.64
C VAL A 209 17.53 -7.61 -11.66
N VAL A 210 17.83 -7.32 -12.94
CA VAL A 210 16.85 -7.40 -14.04
C VAL A 210 16.50 -8.86 -14.34
N LEU A 211 17.51 -9.75 -14.44
CA LEU A 211 17.30 -11.19 -14.61
C LEU A 211 16.36 -11.76 -13.54
N LEU A 212 16.61 -11.48 -12.27
CA LEU A 212 15.73 -11.94 -11.18
C LEU A 212 14.32 -11.40 -11.29
N ALA A 213 14.15 -10.12 -11.70
CA ALA A 213 12.86 -9.51 -11.85
C ALA A 213 12.05 -10.05 -13.04
N VAL A 214 12.71 -10.29 -14.20
CA VAL A 214 11.97 -10.76 -15.39
C VAL A 214 11.80 -12.27 -15.41
N LEU A 215 12.74 -13.08 -14.92
CA LEU A 215 12.63 -14.54 -14.96
C LEU A 215 11.73 -15.08 -13.83
N PHE A 216 11.86 -14.55 -12.64
CA PHE A 216 11.13 -15.04 -11.45
C PHE A 216 10.08 -14.07 -10.90
N GLY A 217 9.93 -12.91 -11.52
CA GLY A 217 8.98 -11.89 -11.09
C GLY A 217 9.29 -11.31 -9.70
N LEU A 218 10.55 -11.26 -9.27
CA LEU A 218 10.90 -10.74 -7.95
C LEU A 218 10.63 -9.23 -7.83
N ARG A 219 10.16 -8.81 -6.65
CA ARG A 219 10.15 -7.39 -6.30
C ARG A 219 11.59 -6.90 -6.18
N LEU A 220 11.85 -5.61 -6.44
CA LEU A 220 13.20 -5.05 -6.30
C LEU A 220 13.79 -5.30 -4.90
N SER A 221 12.99 -5.14 -3.86
CA SER A 221 13.39 -5.40 -2.47
C SER A 221 13.77 -6.87 -2.22
N GLU A 222 13.04 -7.80 -2.83
CA GLU A 222 13.28 -9.26 -2.75
C GLU A 222 14.56 -9.64 -3.50
N ALA A 223 14.72 -9.13 -4.73
CA ALA A 223 15.92 -9.38 -5.54
C ALA A 223 17.19 -8.86 -4.86
N LEU A 224 17.14 -7.68 -4.25
CA LEU A 224 18.27 -7.11 -3.51
C LEU A 224 18.55 -7.83 -2.19
N GLY A 225 17.54 -8.49 -1.60
CA GLY A 225 17.65 -9.23 -0.34
C GLY A 225 17.98 -10.72 -0.50
N LEU A 226 18.00 -11.23 -1.73
CA LEU A 226 18.31 -12.64 -2.00
C LEU A 226 19.76 -12.97 -1.65
N ARG A 227 19.97 -14.03 -0.88
CA ARG A 227 21.30 -14.52 -0.45
C ARG A 227 21.66 -15.83 -1.12
N TRP A 228 22.95 -16.08 -1.31
CA TRP A 228 23.42 -17.34 -1.90
C TRP A 228 23.04 -18.56 -1.08
N ARG A 229 23.01 -18.47 0.26
CA ARG A 229 22.51 -19.55 1.14
C ARG A 229 21.05 -19.93 0.92
N ASP A 230 20.29 -19.06 0.28
CA ASP A 230 18.87 -19.25 -0.04
C ASP A 230 18.66 -19.71 -1.50
N VAL A 231 19.76 -19.95 -2.23
CA VAL A 231 19.78 -20.48 -3.61
C VAL A 231 20.45 -21.85 -3.58
N ASP A 232 19.64 -22.90 -3.51
CA ASP A 232 20.11 -24.27 -3.57
C ASP A 232 20.25 -24.72 -5.04
N LEU A 233 21.48 -24.69 -5.55
CA LEU A 233 21.78 -25.08 -6.93
C LEU A 233 21.74 -26.60 -7.12
N THR A 234 21.90 -27.37 -6.05
CA THR A 234 21.87 -28.84 -6.09
C THR A 234 20.43 -29.35 -6.23
N HIS A 235 19.54 -28.87 -5.36
CA HIS A 235 18.14 -29.21 -5.41
C HIS A 235 17.31 -28.26 -6.29
N ARG A 236 18.00 -27.28 -6.93
CA ARG A 236 17.40 -26.33 -7.87
C ARG A 236 16.21 -25.57 -7.28
N GLN A 237 16.41 -24.96 -6.14
CA GLN A 237 15.35 -24.21 -5.44
C GLN A 237 15.86 -22.87 -4.95
N ILE A 238 15.03 -21.84 -5.10
CA ILE A 238 15.22 -20.54 -4.48
C ILE A 238 14.20 -20.40 -3.36
N THR A 239 14.65 -19.96 -2.18
CA THR A 239 13.78 -19.68 -1.03
C THR A 239 13.94 -18.23 -0.61
N LEU A 240 12.95 -17.40 -0.87
CA LEU A 240 12.94 -16.01 -0.39
C LEU A 240 12.56 -15.97 1.08
N ARG A 241 13.45 -15.46 1.92
CA ARG A 241 13.27 -15.36 3.39
C ARG A 241 13.11 -13.92 3.86
N GLY A 242 13.49 -12.95 3.04
CA GLY A 242 13.45 -11.54 3.43
C GLY A 242 13.70 -10.61 2.26
N GLN A 243 13.62 -9.33 2.57
CA GLN A 243 13.79 -8.26 1.59
C GLN A 243 14.62 -7.12 2.18
N ILE A 244 15.34 -6.37 1.35
CA ILE A 244 15.99 -5.12 1.76
C ILE A 244 14.95 -4.00 1.70
N PRO A 245 14.66 -3.29 2.82
CA PRO A 245 13.69 -2.19 2.83
C PRO A 245 14.17 -0.99 2.01
N CYS A 246 13.21 -0.14 1.61
CA CYS A 246 13.50 1.08 0.83
C CYS A 246 14.33 2.11 1.61
N ASP A 247 14.07 2.20 2.92
CA ASP A 247 14.69 3.15 3.83
C ASP A 247 15.67 2.43 4.75
N LEU A 248 16.92 2.32 4.27
CA LEU A 248 18.01 1.81 5.09
C LEU A 248 18.51 2.92 6.03
N PRO A 249 18.84 2.60 7.28
CA PRO A 249 19.61 3.47 8.15
C PRO A 249 20.90 3.92 7.47
N LYS A 250 21.41 5.11 7.81
CA LYS A 250 22.65 5.62 7.21
C LYS A 250 23.84 4.67 7.39
N ASP A 251 23.82 3.88 8.44
CA ASP A 251 24.86 2.92 8.82
C ASP A 251 24.73 1.57 8.11
N ALA A 252 23.58 1.24 7.53
CA ALA A 252 23.35 0.00 6.80
C ALA A 252 23.93 -0.02 5.36
N LYS A 253 24.85 0.91 5.05
CA LYS A 253 25.52 0.94 3.75
C LYS A 253 26.44 -0.27 3.51
N ILE A 254 26.83 -0.95 4.56
CA ILE A 254 27.83 -2.02 4.56
C ILE A 254 27.21 -3.38 4.86
N VAL A 255 26.24 -3.44 5.78
CA VAL A 255 25.54 -4.67 6.19
C VAL A 255 24.05 -4.52 5.84
N PRO A 256 23.48 -5.42 5.02
CA PRO A 256 22.07 -5.35 4.68
C PRO A 256 21.22 -5.72 5.90
N HIS A 257 20.31 -4.86 6.25
CA HIS A 257 19.22 -5.20 7.17
C HIS A 257 18.09 -5.84 6.38
N LEU A 258 17.77 -7.11 6.66
CA LEU A 258 16.64 -7.79 6.04
C LEU A 258 15.40 -7.63 6.91
N GLU A 259 14.30 -7.29 6.27
CA GLU A 259 12.95 -7.32 6.84
C GLU A 259 12.18 -8.53 6.29
N PRO A 260 11.14 -9.01 7.00
CA PRO A 260 10.23 -10.03 6.48
C PRO A 260 9.68 -9.66 5.10
N LEU A 261 9.24 -10.64 4.33
CA LEU A 261 8.61 -10.41 3.04
C LEU A 261 7.32 -9.58 3.24
N LYS A 262 7.06 -8.68 2.29
CA LYS A 262 5.84 -7.87 2.33
C LYS A 262 4.60 -8.77 2.24
N ASP A 263 3.59 -8.44 3.02
CA ASP A 263 2.29 -9.12 3.07
C ASP A 263 2.39 -10.58 3.59
N ARG A 264 3.42 -10.90 4.39
CA ARG A 264 3.62 -12.19 5.05
C ARG A 264 4.00 -12.02 6.51
N ASP A 265 3.65 -13.03 7.31
CA ASP A 265 4.03 -13.07 8.71
C ASP A 265 5.54 -13.33 8.87
N GLU A 266 6.07 -13.02 10.06
CA GLU A 266 7.48 -13.23 10.37
C GLU A 266 7.82 -14.72 10.29
N GLY A 267 8.86 -15.05 9.50
CA GLY A 267 9.28 -16.43 9.26
C GLY A 267 8.62 -17.12 8.05
N GLU A 268 7.59 -16.54 7.47
CA GLU A 268 7.02 -17.08 6.23
C GLU A 268 7.96 -16.87 5.04
N THR A 269 8.15 -17.93 4.27
CA THR A 269 9.03 -17.96 3.10
C THR A 269 8.24 -18.18 1.82
N ARG A 270 8.86 -17.88 0.68
CA ARG A 270 8.35 -18.20 -0.64
C ARG A 270 9.39 -18.94 -1.45
N SER A 271 9.10 -20.16 -1.88
CA SER A 271 10.01 -20.96 -2.71
C SER A 271 9.47 -21.16 -4.11
N PHE A 272 10.42 -21.32 -5.03
CA PHE A 272 10.14 -21.69 -6.41
C PHE A 272 11.38 -22.37 -7.02
N PRO A 273 11.19 -23.27 -8.02
CA PRO A 273 12.27 -24.03 -8.62
C PRO A 273 13.13 -23.18 -9.55
N ILE A 274 14.39 -23.60 -9.73
CA ILE A 274 15.32 -23.14 -10.77
C ILE A 274 15.19 -24.09 -11.95
N THR A 275 14.84 -23.57 -13.12
CA THR A 275 14.73 -24.38 -14.35
C THR A 275 16.10 -24.71 -14.94
N GLU A 276 16.15 -25.66 -15.88
CA GLU A 276 17.39 -26.01 -16.62
C GLU A 276 17.96 -24.78 -17.33
N GLU A 277 17.12 -23.93 -17.89
CA GLU A 277 17.54 -22.73 -18.63
C GLU A 277 18.11 -21.65 -17.71
N ALA A 278 17.61 -21.57 -16.46
CA ALA A 278 18.06 -20.57 -15.49
C ALA A 278 19.30 -21.01 -14.69
N LEU A 279 19.54 -22.29 -14.55
CA LEU A 279 20.67 -22.82 -13.77
C LEU A 279 22.04 -22.30 -14.25
N PRO A 280 22.38 -22.30 -15.54
CA PRO A 280 23.66 -21.76 -16.03
C PRO A 280 23.87 -20.28 -15.65
N ILE A 281 22.78 -19.50 -15.58
CA ILE A 281 22.84 -18.09 -15.20
C ILE A 281 23.32 -17.96 -13.75
N PHE A 282 22.73 -18.72 -12.83
CA PHE A 282 23.17 -18.68 -11.42
C PHE A 282 24.61 -19.16 -11.22
N LEU A 283 25.02 -20.19 -11.97
CA LEU A 283 26.41 -20.67 -11.92
C LEU A 283 27.37 -19.59 -12.42
N ARG A 284 27.07 -18.92 -13.53
CA ARG A 284 27.84 -17.80 -14.06
C ARG A 284 27.92 -16.63 -13.06
N LEU A 285 26.77 -16.19 -12.54
CA LEU A 285 26.73 -15.08 -11.58
C LEU A 285 27.55 -15.37 -10.32
N ARG A 286 27.52 -16.61 -9.84
CA ARG A 286 28.35 -17.04 -8.67
C ARG A 286 29.84 -17.00 -8.99
N GLN A 287 30.21 -17.44 -10.18
CA GLN A 287 31.59 -17.38 -10.64
C GLN A 287 32.09 -15.95 -10.79
N GLU A 288 31.33 -15.10 -11.50
CA GLU A 288 31.65 -13.68 -11.69
C GLU A 288 31.85 -12.95 -10.35
N GLN A 289 30.99 -13.24 -9.36
CA GLN A 289 31.13 -12.65 -8.03
C GLN A 289 32.35 -13.16 -7.28
N ALA A 290 32.72 -14.44 -7.45
CA ALA A 290 33.98 -15.00 -6.90
C ALA A 290 35.22 -14.34 -7.52
N ASP A 291 35.22 -14.12 -8.83
CA ASP A 291 36.28 -13.43 -9.54
C ASP A 291 36.38 -11.96 -9.12
N GLN A 292 35.25 -11.27 -8.97
CA GLN A 292 35.20 -9.90 -8.45
C GLN A 292 35.82 -9.80 -7.04
N ARG A 293 35.53 -10.78 -6.16
CA ARG A 293 36.15 -10.88 -4.82
C ARG A 293 37.66 -11.01 -4.90
N ARG A 294 38.18 -11.83 -5.84
CA ARG A 294 39.62 -12.00 -6.09
C ARG A 294 40.25 -10.70 -6.56
N LEU A 295 39.59 -9.99 -7.50
CA LEU A 295 40.07 -8.70 -8.01
C LEU A 295 40.12 -7.64 -6.89
N CYS A 296 39.11 -7.56 -6.03
CA CYS A 296 39.15 -6.67 -4.86
C CYS A 296 40.34 -6.98 -3.95
N LYS A 297 40.61 -8.28 -3.68
CA LYS A 297 41.76 -8.71 -2.86
C LYS A 297 43.10 -8.30 -3.51
N LEU A 298 43.25 -8.49 -4.80
CA LEU A 298 44.45 -8.11 -5.55
C LEU A 298 44.68 -6.60 -5.59
N GLY A 299 43.57 -5.83 -5.73
CA GLY A 299 43.62 -4.38 -5.74
C GLY A 299 43.63 -3.71 -4.35
N GLY A 300 43.75 -4.48 -3.26
CA GLY A 300 43.72 -3.93 -1.89
C GLY A 300 42.38 -3.31 -1.48
N ILE A 301 41.29 -3.60 -2.21
CA ILE A 301 39.98 -3.10 -1.95
C ILE A 301 39.28 -4.03 -0.96
N LYS A 302 38.68 -3.44 0.11
CA LYS A 302 37.93 -4.21 1.08
C LYS A 302 36.65 -4.76 0.44
N TYR A 303 36.49 -6.10 0.46
CA TYR A 303 35.29 -6.78 0.03
C TYR A 303 34.35 -7.04 1.24
N TYR A 304 33.05 -6.71 1.11
CA TYR A 304 32.03 -6.91 2.14
C TYR A 304 31.21 -8.17 1.82
N ASP A 305 31.56 -9.27 2.49
CA ASP A 305 30.87 -10.55 2.28
C ASP A 305 29.52 -10.59 2.99
N ASN A 306 28.49 -10.13 2.31
CA ASN A 306 27.13 -10.09 2.80
C ASN A 306 26.25 -11.26 2.30
N ASP A 307 26.85 -12.22 1.61
CA ASP A 307 26.17 -13.38 1.03
C ASP A 307 25.04 -13.00 0.02
N LEU A 308 25.05 -11.77 -0.51
CA LEU A 308 24.02 -11.28 -1.45
C LEU A 308 24.28 -11.77 -2.87
N VAL A 309 23.20 -12.20 -3.56
CA VAL A 309 23.24 -12.50 -5.00
C VAL A 309 23.40 -11.21 -5.81
N VAL A 310 22.75 -10.13 -5.39
CA VAL A 310 22.83 -8.81 -6.01
C VAL A 310 23.61 -7.87 -5.10
N CYS A 311 24.85 -7.61 -5.43
CA CYS A 311 25.69 -6.67 -4.69
C CYS A 311 26.54 -5.82 -5.65
N LYS A 312 27.17 -4.77 -5.11
CA LYS A 312 28.17 -4.00 -5.83
C LYS A 312 29.49 -4.81 -5.99
N PRO A 313 30.41 -4.35 -6.84
CA PRO A 313 31.71 -5.02 -7.01
C PRO A 313 32.50 -5.24 -5.72
N ASP A 314 32.33 -4.35 -4.73
CA ASP A 314 32.91 -4.47 -3.40
C ASP A 314 32.12 -5.36 -2.42
N GLY A 315 31.06 -6.04 -2.87
CA GLY A 315 30.16 -6.86 -2.05
C GLY A 315 29.15 -6.09 -1.20
N SER A 316 29.19 -4.76 -1.20
CA SER A 316 28.24 -3.94 -0.44
C SER A 316 26.85 -3.91 -1.11
N PRO A 317 25.75 -3.73 -0.34
CA PRO A 317 24.39 -3.76 -0.89
C PRO A 317 24.09 -2.55 -1.76
N TYR A 318 23.19 -2.74 -2.72
CA TYR A 318 22.58 -1.65 -3.46
C TYR A 318 21.41 -1.01 -2.69
N LEU A 319 21.25 0.28 -2.83
CA LEU A 319 20.04 1.00 -2.37
C LEU A 319 18.96 0.93 -3.44
N GLN A 320 17.72 0.59 -3.08
CA GLN A 320 16.59 0.48 -4.02
C GLN A 320 16.41 1.74 -4.88
N LYS A 321 16.45 2.94 -4.26
CA LYS A 321 16.32 4.23 -4.97
C LYS A 321 17.39 4.38 -6.06
N ARG A 322 18.63 3.96 -5.79
CA ARG A 322 19.72 4.06 -6.76
C ARG A 322 19.52 3.11 -7.95
N ILE A 323 19.06 1.87 -7.69
CA ILE A 323 18.73 0.92 -8.77
C ILE A 323 17.58 1.46 -9.61
N SER A 324 16.51 1.97 -9.01
CA SER A 324 15.38 2.55 -9.76
C SER A 324 15.79 3.72 -10.65
N VAL A 325 16.67 4.61 -10.15
CA VAL A 325 17.18 5.74 -10.94
C VAL A 325 18.09 5.25 -12.07
N LYS A 326 19.03 4.32 -11.78
CA LYS A 326 19.91 3.72 -12.79
C LYS A 326 19.10 3.00 -13.88
N PHE A 327 18.09 2.20 -13.50
CA PHE A 327 17.24 1.51 -14.44
C PHE A 327 16.48 2.47 -15.34
N ASN A 328 15.90 3.54 -14.79
CA ASN A 328 15.23 4.56 -15.58
C ASN A 328 16.19 5.28 -16.56
N GLY A 329 17.44 5.52 -16.15
CA GLY A 329 18.48 6.08 -17.01
C GLY A 329 18.86 5.11 -18.13
N PHE A 330 19.10 3.85 -17.78
CA PHE A 330 19.42 2.77 -18.72
C PHE A 330 18.30 2.58 -19.76
N MET A 331 17.03 2.54 -19.35
CA MET A 331 15.90 2.39 -20.28
C MET A 331 15.80 3.52 -21.31
N ARG A 332 16.27 4.74 -20.99
CA ARG A 332 16.31 5.85 -21.96
C ARG A 332 17.36 5.64 -23.04
N SER A 333 18.45 4.92 -22.76
CA SER A 333 19.51 4.66 -23.73
C SER A 333 19.22 3.48 -24.64
N THR A 334 18.25 2.61 -24.30
CA THR A 334 17.92 1.43 -25.12
C THR A 334 17.00 1.70 -26.28
N GLY A 335 16.29 2.83 -26.29
CA GLY A 335 15.22 3.09 -27.26
C GLY A 335 13.95 2.21 -27.09
N MET A 336 13.92 1.32 -26.11
CA MET A 336 12.76 0.47 -25.83
C MET A 336 11.60 1.26 -25.24
N PRO A 337 10.35 0.78 -25.35
CA PRO A 337 9.20 1.38 -24.68
C PRO A 337 9.45 1.56 -23.20
N LYS A 338 9.06 2.72 -22.66
CA LYS A 338 9.33 3.07 -21.26
C LYS A 338 8.58 2.13 -20.31
N ILE A 339 9.32 1.52 -19.40
CA ILE A 339 8.82 0.65 -18.33
C ILE A 339 9.48 1.02 -16.99
N ARG A 340 8.77 0.86 -15.87
CA ARG A 340 9.38 0.99 -14.54
C ARG A 340 9.96 -0.36 -14.12
N PHE A 341 10.95 -0.35 -13.24
CA PHE A 341 11.52 -1.60 -12.71
C PHE A 341 10.43 -2.55 -12.14
N HIS A 342 9.47 -2.00 -11.38
CA HIS A 342 8.40 -2.81 -10.81
C HIS A 342 7.48 -3.46 -11.87
N ASP A 343 7.37 -2.87 -13.05
CA ASP A 343 6.53 -3.41 -14.12
C ASP A 343 7.15 -4.66 -14.78
N LEU A 344 8.47 -4.91 -14.59
CA LEU A 344 9.15 -6.16 -15.00
C LEU A 344 8.52 -7.38 -14.33
N ARG A 345 8.16 -7.26 -13.06
CA ARG A 345 7.42 -8.31 -12.35
C ARG A 345 6.04 -8.57 -12.96
N GLY A 346 5.33 -7.49 -13.32
CA GLY A 346 4.04 -7.62 -14.02
C GLY A 346 4.21 -8.21 -15.43
N THR A 347 5.32 -7.90 -16.10
CA THR A 347 5.72 -8.51 -17.38
C THR A 347 5.93 -10.02 -17.23
N ALA A 348 6.73 -10.45 -16.26
CA ALA A 348 6.94 -11.86 -15.97
C ALA A 348 5.62 -12.60 -15.72
N GLY A 349 4.78 -12.08 -14.81
CA GLY A 349 3.49 -12.70 -14.49
C GLY A 349 2.53 -12.77 -15.68
N THR A 350 2.48 -11.73 -16.53
CA THR A 350 1.64 -11.71 -17.71
C THR A 350 2.10 -12.75 -18.73
N ASN A 351 3.41 -12.83 -19.00
CA ASN A 351 3.95 -13.80 -19.96
C ASN A 351 3.83 -15.24 -19.46
N MET A 352 4.11 -15.52 -18.18
CA MET A 352 3.87 -16.83 -17.57
C MET A 352 2.41 -17.26 -17.75
N TYR A 353 1.47 -16.38 -17.43
CA TYR A 353 0.05 -16.68 -17.57
C TYR A 353 -0.38 -16.89 -19.04
N ASN A 354 0.07 -16.03 -19.95
CA ASN A 354 -0.28 -16.15 -21.38
C ASN A 354 0.24 -17.45 -21.99
N LEU A 355 1.39 -17.94 -21.54
CA LEU A 355 1.99 -19.18 -22.05
C LEU A 355 1.37 -20.45 -21.45
N THR A 356 0.89 -20.39 -20.22
CA THR A 356 0.51 -21.60 -19.48
C THR A 356 -0.94 -21.67 -19.06
N GLY A 357 -1.63 -20.53 -18.97
CA GLY A 357 -2.99 -20.42 -18.43
C GLY A 357 -3.08 -20.73 -16.91
N ASP A 358 -1.98 -21.08 -16.26
CA ASP A 358 -1.99 -21.47 -14.85
C ASP A 358 -1.93 -20.28 -13.89
N PHE A 359 -3.10 -19.69 -13.69
CA PHE A 359 -3.27 -18.53 -12.82
C PHE A 359 -2.77 -18.75 -11.38
N TYR A 360 -3.03 -19.94 -10.83
CA TYR A 360 -2.67 -20.27 -9.43
C TYR A 360 -1.17 -20.40 -9.25
N ALA A 361 -0.49 -21.13 -10.14
CA ALA A 361 0.96 -21.28 -10.06
C ALA A 361 1.65 -19.92 -10.22
N VAL A 362 1.21 -19.09 -11.18
CA VAL A 362 1.75 -17.75 -11.39
C VAL A 362 1.53 -16.86 -10.15
N SER A 363 0.34 -16.85 -9.56
CA SER A 363 0.09 -16.07 -8.33
C SER A 363 1.01 -16.49 -7.18
N GLN A 364 1.25 -17.80 -7.00
CA GLN A 364 2.16 -18.34 -5.99
C GLN A 364 3.63 -18.00 -6.26
N ILE A 365 4.08 -18.12 -7.51
CA ILE A 365 5.44 -17.71 -7.93
C ILE A 365 5.64 -16.22 -7.62
N LEU A 366 4.67 -15.39 -7.96
CA LEU A 366 4.73 -13.96 -7.66
C LEU A 366 4.52 -13.65 -6.17
N GLY A 367 3.86 -14.51 -5.39
CA GLY A 367 3.46 -14.24 -4.01
C GLY A 367 2.42 -13.12 -3.93
N HIS A 368 1.44 -13.16 -4.83
CA HIS A 368 0.22 -12.36 -4.77
C HIS A 368 -0.90 -13.19 -4.15
N SER A 369 -1.86 -12.53 -3.49
CA SER A 369 -3.15 -13.17 -3.30
C SER A 369 -3.80 -13.41 -4.67
N VAL A 370 -4.62 -14.43 -4.77
CA VAL A 370 -5.33 -14.73 -6.02
C VAL A 370 -6.20 -13.55 -6.45
N ASP A 371 -6.83 -12.87 -5.49
CA ASP A 371 -7.68 -11.70 -5.72
C ASP A 371 -6.86 -10.51 -6.25
N ASP A 372 -5.70 -10.21 -5.68
CA ASP A 372 -4.84 -9.12 -6.15
C ASP A 372 -4.33 -9.39 -7.57
N PHE A 373 -3.95 -10.64 -7.86
CA PHE A 373 -3.47 -10.99 -9.18
C PHE A 373 -4.60 -10.95 -10.22
N SER A 374 -5.82 -11.40 -9.87
CA SER A 374 -7.00 -11.32 -10.75
C SER A 374 -7.35 -9.89 -11.13
N GLN A 375 -7.33 -8.96 -10.15
CA GLN A 375 -7.54 -7.54 -10.40
C GLN A 375 -6.44 -6.93 -11.29
N GLN A 376 -5.20 -7.34 -11.10
CA GLN A 376 -4.06 -6.85 -11.88
C GLN A 376 -4.12 -7.33 -13.34
N MET A 377 -4.59 -8.54 -13.57
CA MET A 377 -4.77 -9.15 -14.90
C MET A 377 -6.09 -8.77 -15.57
N GLY A 378 -7.03 -8.12 -14.86
CA GLY A 378 -8.37 -7.82 -15.36
C GLY A 378 -9.25 -9.06 -15.55
N VAL A 379 -8.88 -10.17 -14.93
CA VAL A 379 -9.61 -11.44 -15.00
C VAL A 379 -10.58 -11.50 -13.83
N ASN A 380 -11.88 -11.59 -14.13
CA ASN A 380 -12.91 -11.65 -13.08
C ASN A 380 -13.12 -13.12 -12.66
N LEU A 381 -12.25 -13.61 -11.78
CA LEU A 381 -12.42 -14.94 -11.21
C LEU A 381 -13.46 -14.85 -10.08
N LYS A 382 -14.66 -15.38 -10.33
CA LYS A 382 -15.67 -15.62 -9.28
C LYS A 382 -15.22 -16.81 -8.41
N ILE A 383 -14.16 -16.61 -7.61
CA ILE A 383 -13.64 -17.67 -6.75
C ILE A 383 -13.98 -17.32 -5.32
N ASN A 384 -14.51 -18.29 -4.58
CA ASN A 384 -14.78 -18.16 -3.16
C ASN A 384 -13.43 -17.94 -2.43
N THR A 385 -13.24 -16.79 -1.81
CA THR A 385 -12.01 -16.35 -1.14
C THR A 385 -11.50 -17.36 -0.09
N VAL A 386 -12.38 -18.19 0.44
CA VAL A 386 -12.06 -19.24 1.41
C VAL A 386 -11.28 -20.39 0.75
N THR A 387 -11.68 -20.81 -0.45
CA THR A 387 -11.05 -21.94 -1.17
C THR A 387 -9.62 -21.58 -1.63
N THR A 388 -9.36 -20.33 -1.98
CA THR A 388 -8.03 -19.89 -2.48
C THR A 388 -6.93 -19.87 -1.41
N ARG A 389 -7.29 -19.78 -0.13
CA ARG A 389 -6.33 -19.82 0.98
C ARG A 389 -5.74 -21.21 1.22
N TYR A 390 -6.45 -22.26 0.79
CA TYR A 390 -6.07 -23.66 1.06
C TYR A 390 -5.45 -24.38 -0.14
N VAL A 391 -5.42 -23.75 -1.34
CA VAL A 391 -4.79 -24.37 -2.50
C VAL A 391 -3.29 -24.20 -2.44
N GLN A 392 -2.59 -25.19 -1.91
CA GLN A 392 -1.14 -25.32 -2.08
C GLN A 392 -0.86 -25.79 -3.51
N VAL A 393 -0.20 -24.95 -4.29
CA VAL A 393 0.26 -25.33 -5.62
C VAL A 393 1.48 -26.21 -5.49
N GLN A 394 1.44 -27.41 -6.07
CA GLN A 394 2.56 -28.33 -6.08
C GLN A 394 3.78 -27.67 -6.77
N GLU A 395 4.97 -27.91 -6.25
CA GLU A 395 6.22 -27.38 -6.80
C GLU A 395 6.40 -27.75 -8.28
N GLN A 396 5.90 -28.90 -8.70
CA GLN A 396 5.92 -29.36 -10.09
C GLN A 396 5.12 -28.45 -11.03
N ARG A 397 3.99 -27.89 -10.57
CA ARG A 397 3.24 -26.90 -11.37
C ARG A 397 3.99 -25.59 -11.50
N LYS A 398 4.65 -25.13 -10.45
CA LYS A 398 5.52 -23.93 -10.52
C LYS A 398 6.69 -24.15 -11.49
N LEU A 399 7.30 -25.35 -11.44
CA LEU A 399 8.37 -25.73 -12.35
C LEU A 399 7.89 -25.70 -13.81
N SER A 400 6.73 -26.33 -14.09
CA SER A 400 6.14 -26.32 -15.44
C SER A 400 5.92 -24.91 -15.99
N VAL A 401 5.35 -24.01 -15.18
CA VAL A 401 5.12 -22.61 -15.55
C VAL A 401 6.44 -21.88 -15.83
N LEU A 402 7.41 -22.01 -14.95
CA LEU A 402 8.72 -21.36 -15.12
C LEU A 402 9.47 -21.94 -16.31
N THR A 403 9.44 -23.25 -16.52
CA THR A 403 10.08 -23.90 -17.69
C THR A 403 9.49 -23.39 -18.99
N ALA A 404 8.16 -23.38 -19.15
CA ALA A 404 7.52 -22.87 -20.35
C ALA A 404 7.90 -21.41 -20.63
N TYR A 405 7.95 -20.59 -19.60
CA TYR A 405 8.33 -19.18 -19.73
C TYR A 405 9.82 -19.00 -20.04
N HIS A 406 10.71 -19.69 -19.33
CA HIS A 406 12.16 -19.57 -19.56
C HIS A 406 12.56 -20.11 -20.93
N GLN A 407 11.97 -21.24 -21.36
CA GLN A 407 12.18 -21.75 -22.71
C GLN A 407 11.78 -20.73 -23.78
N ALA A 408 10.65 -20.05 -23.60
CA ALA A 408 10.25 -18.99 -24.53
C ALA A 408 11.20 -17.78 -24.50
N VAL A 409 11.68 -17.38 -23.32
CA VAL A 409 12.63 -16.25 -23.17
C VAL A 409 14.00 -16.56 -23.76
N PHE A 410 14.49 -17.81 -23.67
CA PHE A 410 15.81 -18.21 -24.18
C PHE A 410 15.76 -18.90 -25.54
N ALA A 411 14.58 -19.07 -26.15
CA ALA A 411 14.46 -19.56 -27.50
C ALA A 411 15.17 -18.63 -28.50
N THR A 412 15.89 -19.21 -29.44
CA THR A 412 16.48 -18.45 -30.54
C THR A 412 15.37 -17.77 -31.35
N PRO A 413 15.46 -16.45 -31.64
CA PRO A 413 14.45 -15.77 -32.46
C PRO A 413 14.25 -16.49 -33.77
N LYS A 414 13.00 -16.84 -34.12
CA LYS A 414 12.67 -17.53 -35.37
C LYS A 414 12.94 -16.75 -36.68
N ASN A 415 13.52 -15.54 -36.59
CA ASN A 415 13.81 -14.67 -37.75
C ASN A 415 15.30 -14.30 -37.84
N ALA A 416 16.17 -15.28 -37.85
CA ALA A 416 17.47 -15.18 -38.48
C ALA A 416 17.53 -16.15 -39.67
N ALA A 417 16.50 -16.15 -40.52
CA ALA A 417 16.65 -16.64 -41.87
C ALA A 417 17.55 -15.63 -42.60
N VAL A 418 18.84 -15.94 -42.63
CA VAL A 418 19.80 -15.35 -43.54
C VAL A 418 19.19 -15.50 -44.94
N GLY A 419 18.85 -14.38 -45.54
CA GLY A 419 18.62 -14.36 -46.98
C GLY A 419 19.89 -14.81 -47.67
N ASP A 420 19.86 -16.04 -48.13
CA ASP A 420 20.83 -16.56 -49.05
C ASP A 420 20.63 -15.80 -50.37
N ASN A 421 21.35 -14.71 -50.53
CA ASN A 421 21.51 -14.04 -51.83
C ASN A 421 22.72 -14.64 -52.53
N SER A 422 22.54 -15.84 -53.02
CA SER A 422 23.28 -16.30 -54.18
C SER A 422 22.65 -15.71 -55.43
N LEU A 423 23.26 -14.62 -55.96
CA LEU A 423 23.40 -14.37 -57.39
C LEU A 423 24.43 -13.26 -57.60
#